data_d416dbd58e7c91fc7cc12418b0ce0057
#
_entry.id   d416dbd58e7c91fc7cc12418b0ce0057
#
_cell.length_a   1.000
_cell.length_b   1.000
_cell.length_c   1.000
_cell.angle_alpha   90.00
_cell.angle_beta   90.00
_cell.angle_gamma   90.00
#
_symmetry.space_group_name_H-M   'P 1'
#
loop_
_entity.id
_entity.type
_entity.pdbx_description
1 polymer ?
#
loop_
_entity_poly.entity_id
_entity_poly.type
_entity_poly.pdbx_seq_one_letter_code
_entity_poly.pdbx_strand_id
1 'polypeptide(L)'
;TRINLIVSGSVNTLMHRIFKDSHEPLYGRADRSMHIKPFTTGVLKEILHDFHPNYTNDDLLALYTFTGGVPKYVELLLEAGKFTMPDMVDFIIRPDSFFLEEGKYLLIQEFGKKYGNYFSILSAIASGRNTMAEIMQGVSGSIGGQLKRLEEDYGIIVRKRPILAKEASQNVRYDIADNFL
;
A
#
# COMPACT_ATOMS: atom_id res chain seq x y z
N THR A 1 34.80 -14.85 15.88
CA THR A 1 33.38 -15.23 15.96
C THR A 1 32.70 -14.65 14.73
N ARG A 2 32.06 -15.47 13.89
CA ARG A 2 31.25 -15.02 12.74
C ARG A 2 29.86 -14.82 13.26
N ILE A 3 29.34 -13.58 13.16
CA ILE A 3 27.99 -13.21 13.55
C ILE A 3 27.20 -12.96 12.27
N ASN A 4 26.05 -13.61 12.14
CA ASN A 4 25.06 -13.31 11.12
C ASN A 4 24.01 -12.40 11.76
N LEU A 5 23.87 -11.19 11.22
CA LEU A 5 22.87 -10.21 11.66
C LEU A 5 21.79 -10.07 10.60
N ILE A 6 20.53 -10.28 10.99
CA ILE A 6 19.37 -10.02 10.15
C ILE A 6 18.62 -8.83 10.75
N VAL A 7 18.40 -7.80 9.92
CA VAL A 7 17.65 -6.61 10.30
C VAL A 7 16.40 -6.57 9.44
N SER A 8 15.24 -6.43 10.06
CA SER A 8 13.95 -6.29 9.38
C SER A 8 13.25 -5.00 9.79
N GLY A 9 12.46 -4.43 8.91
CA GLY A 9 11.66 -3.24 9.18
C GLY A 9 10.48 -3.15 8.22
N SER A 10 9.34 -2.70 8.72
CA SER A 10 8.10 -2.49 7.96
C SER A 10 8.04 -1.11 7.29
N VAL A 11 8.78 -0.13 7.80
CA VAL A 11 8.83 1.22 7.24
C VAL A 11 9.89 1.27 6.14
N ASN A 12 9.43 1.21 4.89
CA ASN A 12 10.31 1.12 3.72
C ASN A 12 11.26 2.33 3.60
N THR A 13 10.75 3.53 3.83
CA THR A 13 11.53 4.78 3.79
C THR A 13 12.65 4.80 4.82
N LEU A 14 12.39 4.30 6.03
CA LEU A 14 13.40 4.19 7.07
C LEU A 14 14.50 3.20 6.70
N MET A 15 14.13 2.02 6.21
CA MET A 15 15.08 0.98 5.80
C MET A 15 15.93 1.46 4.61
N HIS A 16 15.31 2.14 3.66
CA HIS A 16 16.01 2.74 2.54
C HIS A 16 17.02 3.78 3.00
N ARG A 17 16.62 4.70 3.90
CA ARG A 17 17.52 5.71 4.47
C ARG A 17 18.70 5.05 5.17
N ILE A 18 18.47 4.12 6.11
CA ILE A 18 19.53 3.50 6.93
C ILE A 18 20.59 2.80 6.06
N PHE A 19 20.20 2.10 5.00
CA PHE A 19 21.09 1.22 4.24
C PHE A 19 21.50 1.73 2.86
N LYS A 20 20.77 2.69 2.29
CA LYS A 20 20.99 3.19 0.92
C LYS A 20 21.31 4.69 0.85
N ASP A 21 21.16 5.45 1.93
CA ASP A 21 21.60 6.85 1.98
C ASP A 21 23.10 6.90 2.32
N SER A 22 23.89 7.53 1.46
CA SER A 22 25.35 7.65 1.62
C SER A 22 25.80 8.44 2.86
N HIS A 23 24.89 9.21 3.47
CA HIS A 23 25.14 9.96 4.69
C HIS A 23 24.93 9.13 5.98
N GLU A 24 24.35 7.95 5.87
CA GLU A 24 24.04 7.11 7.03
C GLU A 24 25.19 6.12 7.36
N PRO A 25 25.43 5.84 8.64
CA PRO A 25 26.56 5.00 9.07
C PRO A 25 26.53 3.55 8.53
N LEU A 26 25.33 3.02 8.21
CA LEU A 26 25.15 1.67 7.71
C LEU A 26 25.05 1.60 6.17
N TYR A 27 25.31 2.70 5.49
CA TYR A 27 25.35 2.71 4.03
C TYR A 27 26.31 1.66 3.48
N GLY A 28 25.81 0.82 2.57
CA GLY A 28 26.60 -0.21 1.90
C GLY A 28 27.12 -1.32 2.81
N ARG A 29 26.63 -1.44 4.06
CA ARG A 29 27.03 -2.49 5.01
C ARG A 29 26.17 -3.75 4.93
N ALA A 30 25.07 -3.73 4.18
CA ALA A 30 24.23 -4.90 3.98
C ALA A 30 24.81 -5.79 2.86
N ASP A 31 25.14 -7.03 3.15
CA ASP A 31 25.56 -8.02 2.15
C ASP A 31 24.41 -8.40 1.20
N ARG A 32 23.19 -8.43 1.74
CA ARG A 32 21.97 -8.72 0.99
C ARG A 32 20.82 -7.85 1.48
N SER A 33 20.02 -7.36 0.55
CA SER A 33 18.74 -6.70 0.82
C SER A 33 17.64 -7.51 0.15
N MET A 34 16.60 -7.84 0.93
CA MET A 34 15.45 -8.60 0.45
C MET A 34 14.19 -7.75 0.68
N HIS A 35 13.45 -7.52 -0.39
CA HIS A 35 12.14 -6.90 -0.32
C HIS A 35 11.07 -8.01 -0.38
N ILE A 36 10.35 -8.20 0.73
CA ILE A 36 9.27 -9.18 0.82
C ILE A 36 8.03 -8.57 0.15
N LYS A 37 7.55 -9.24 -0.87
CA LYS A 37 6.37 -8.80 -1.63
C LYS A 37 5.11 -9.44 -1.07
N PRO A 38 3.93 -8.82 -1.29
CA PRO A 38 2.65 -9.45 -1.03
C PRO A 38 2.48 -10.79 -1.77
N PHE A 39 1.59 -11.63 -1.27
CA PHE A 39 1.22 -12.87 -1.94
C PHE A 39 0.61 -12.59 -3.32
N THR A 40 0.98 -13.42 -4.28
CA THR A 40 0.33 -13.40 -5.60
C THR A 40 -1.07 -14.00 -5.50
N THR A 41 -1.93 -13.70 -6.47
CA THR A 41 -3.27 -14.30 -6.57
C THR A 41 -3.23 -15.83 -6.63
N GLY A 42 -2.16 -16.42 -7.20
CA GLY A 42 -1.96 -17.87 -7.19
C GLY A 42 -1.79 -18.42 -5.78
N VAL A 43 -0.96 -17.79 -4.96
CA VAL A 43 -0.77 -18.16 -3.54
C VAL A 43 -2.05 -17.95 -2.73
N LEU A 44 -2.75 -16.83 -2.94
CA LEU A 44 -4.04 -16.59 -2.27
C LEU A 44 -5.09 -17.64 -2.61
N LYS A 45 -5.09 -18.11 -3.86
CA LYS A 45 -5.96 -19.21 -4.31
C LYS A 45 -5.66 -20.52 -3.58
N GLU A 46 -4.39 -20.87 -3.42
CA GLU A 46 -3.96 -22.06 -2.69
C GLU A 46 -4.38 -21.95 -1.21
N ILE A 47 -4.07 -20.83 -0.57
CA ILE A 47 -4.45 -20.56 0.82
C ILE A 47 -5.97 -20.66 1.01
N LEU A 48 -6.74 -19.96 0.17
CA LEU A 48 -8.20 -19.97 0.29
C LEU A 48 -8.79 -21.35 0.05
N HIS A 49 -8.19 -22.15 -0.85
CA HIS A 49 -8.60 -23.53 -1.09
C HIS A 49 -8.38 -24.42 0.14
N ASP A 50 -7.27 -24.23 0.87
CA ASP A 50 -6.96 -25.00 2.06
C ASP A 50 -7.93 -24.72 3.21
N PHE A 51 -8.35 -23.46 3.38
CA PHE A 51 -9.26 -23.06 4.46
C PHE A 51 -10.75 -23.17 4.09
N HIS A 52 -11.10 -22.99 2.83
CA HIS A 52 -12.47 -23.00 2.31
C HIS A 52 -12.53 -23.57 0.89
N PRO A 53 -12.47 -24.90 0.72
CA PRO A 53 -12.38 -25.55 -0.61
C PRO A 53 -13.48 -25.17 -1.61
N ASN A 54 -14.66 -24.76 -1.11
CA ASN A 54 -15.82 -24.38 -1.91
C ASN A 54 -15.91 -22.87 -2.18
N TYR A 55 -14.80 -22.13 -2.05
CA TYR A 55 -14.77 -20.70 -2.34
C TYR A 55 -15.13 -20.40 -3.81
N THR A 56 -15.69 -19.24 -4.04
CA THR A 56 -16.03 -18.71 -5.36
C THR A 56 -14.93 -17.78 -5.91
N ASN A 57 -15.01 -17.44 -7.18
CA ASN A 57 -14.11 -16.43 -7.77
C ASN A 57 -14.30 -15.04 -7.12
N ASP A 58 -15.51 -14.73 -6.67
CA ASP A 58 -15.80 -13.47 -5.98
C ASP A 58 -15.15 -13.44 -4.60
N ASP A 59 -15.08 -14.56 -3.90
CA ASP A 59 -14.38 -14.67 -2.60
C ASP A 59 -12.87 -14.47 -2.78
N LEU A 60 -12.27 -15.06 -3.82
CA LEU A 60 -10.87 -14.85 -4.14
C LEU A 60 -10.58 -13.39 -4.53
N LEU A 61 -11.45 -12.80 -5.35
CA LEU A 61 -11.35 -11.40 -5.74
C LEU A 61 -11.46 -10.48 -4.52
N ALA A 62 -12.41 -10.74 -3.63
CA ALA A 62 -12.59 -10.00 -2.39
C ALA A 62 -11.35 -10.10 -1.49
N LEU A 63 -10.83 -11.31 -1.26
CA LEU A 63 -9.62 -11.53 -0.48
C LEU A 63 -8.44 -10.72 -1.04
N TYR A 64 -8.23 -10.77 -2.35
CA TYR A 64 -7.17 -9.98 -2.99
C TYR A 64 -7.43 -8.47 -2.88
N THR A 65 -8.65 -8.02 -3.13
CA THR A 65 -9.00 -6.60 -3.14
C THR A 65 -8.81 -5.97 -1.75
N PHE A 66 -9.23 -6.67 -0.69
CA PHE A 66 -9.17 -6.13 0.67
C PHE A 66 -7.81 -6.29 1.34
N THR A 67 -6.99 -7.25 0.91
CA THR A 67 -5.70 -7.52 1.56
C THR A 67 -4.50 -7.08 0.74
N GLY A 68 -4.67 -6.84 -0.57
CA GLY A 68 -3.54 -6.64 -1.48
C GLY A 68 -2.56 -7.82 -1.50
N GLY A 69 -2.93 -8.98 -0.92
CA GLY A 69 -2.04 -10.11 -0.69
C GLY A 69 -1.05 -9.91 0.46
N VAL A 70 -1.21 -8.89 1.29
CA VAL A 70 -0.36 -8.68 2.48
C VAL A 70 -0.63 -9.79 3.50
N PRO A 71 0.40 -10.60 3.87
CA PRO A 71 0.21 -11.79 4.71
C PRO A 71 -0.57 -11.52 6.01
N LYS A 72 -0.27 -10.43 6.71
CA LYS A 72 -0.95 -10.02 7.94
C LYS A 72 -2.46 -9.89 7.78
N TYR A 73 -2.92 -9.27 6.70
CA TYR A 73 -4.35 -9.04 6.47
C TYR A 73 -5.06 -10.31 6.02
N VAL A 74 -4.36 -11.13 5.23
CA VAL A 74 -4.85 -12.47 4.85
C VAL A 74 -5.06 -13.31 6.11
N GLU A 75 -4.04 -13.39 6.99
CA GLU A 75 -4.09 -14.13 8.24
C GLU A 75 -5.25 -13.69 9.13
N LEU A 76 -5.44 -12.38 9.34
CA LEU A 76 -6.53 -11.82 10.14
C LEU A 76 -7.93 -12.25 9.66
N LEU A 77 -8.15 -12.26 8.34
CA LEU A 77 -9.43 -12.72 7.78
C LEU A 77 -9.62 -14.22 7.97
N LEU A 78 -8.57 -15.01 7.74
CA LEU A 78 -8.63 -16.48 7.86
C LEU A 78 -8.82 -16.93 9.31
N GLU A 79 -8.09 -16.34 10.25
CA GLU A 79 -8.23 -16.61 11.69
C GLU A 79 -9.62 -16.23 12.22
N ALA A 80 -10.22 -15.15 11.67
CA ALA A 80 -11.58 -14.76 11.98
C ALA A 80 -12.64 -15.65 11.29
N GLY A 81 -12.24 -16.63 10.47
CA GLY A 81 -13.16 -17.51 9.73
C GLY A 81 -13.94 -16.77 8.63
N LYS A 82 -13.36 -15.71 8.05
CA LYS A 82 -14.00 -14.86 7.05
C LYS A 82 -13.52 -15.24 5.65
N PHE A 83 -14.20 -16.19 5.04
CA PHE A 83 -13.79 -16.80 3.77
C PHE A 83 -14.63 -16.36 2.57
N THR A 84 -15.86 -15.88 2.80
CA THR A 84 -16.74 -15.42 1.73
C THR A 84 -16.69 -13.89 1.59
N MET A 85 -16.96 -13.39 0.38
CA MET A 85 -17.00 -11.95 0.14
C MET A 85 -17.93 -11.20 1.11
N PRO A 86 -19.18 -11.63 1.38
CA PRO A 86 -20.05 -10.95 2.34
C PRO A 86 -19.46 -10.92 3.75
N ASP A 87 -18.88 -12.03 4.21
CA ASP A 87 -18.26 -12.11 5.55
C ASP A 87 -17.04 -11.19 5.68
N MET A 88 -16.21 -11.11 4.64
CA MET A 88 -15.06 -10.22 4.61
C MET A 88 -15.49 -8.75 4.68
N VAL A 89 -16.48 -8.38 3.85
CA VAL A 89 -17.04 -7.02 3.85
C VAL A 89 -17.56 -6.65 5.25
N ASP A 90 -18.43 -7.49 5.82
CA ASP A 90 -18.99 -7.24 7.16
C ASP A 90 -17.90 -7.10 8.23
N PHE A 91 -16.87 -7.94 8.17
CA PHE A 91 -15.75 -7.90 9.11
C PHE A 91 -14.90 -6.62 9.00
N ILE A 92 -14.66 -6.15 7.76
CA ILE A 92 -13.78 -5.01 7.48
C ILE A 92 -14.46 -3.67 7.80
N ILE A 93 -15.75 -3.53 7.46
CA ILE A 93 -16.46 -2.24 7.60
C ILE A 93 -17.03 -1.98 8.99
N ARG A 94 -16.88 -2.89 9.94
CA ARG A 94 -17.34 -2.67 11.33
C ARG A 94 -16.65 -1.45 11.93
N PRO A 95 -17.36 -0.64 12.74
CA PRO A 95 -16.81 0.58 13.34
C PRO A 95 -15.53 0.38 14.17
N ASP A 96 -15.37 -0.80 14.75
CA ASP A 96 -14.23 -1.21 15.58
C ASP A 96 -13.22 -2.09 14.84
N SER A 97 -13.32 -2.13 13.51
CA SER A 97 -12.45 -2.96 12.70
C SER A 97 -11.01 -2.47 12.71
N PHE A 98 -10.08 -3.39 12.95
CA PHE A 98 -8.65 -3.15 12.79
C PHE A 98 -8.30 -2.55 11.42
N PHE A 99 -8.98 -2.98 10.35
CA PHE A 99 -8.73 -2.52 8.98
C PHE A 99 -8.98 -1.03 8.79
N LEU A 100 -9.99 -0.45 9.45
CA LEU A 100 -10.30 0.98 9.35
C LEU A 100 -9.23 1.87 10.00
N GLU A 101 -8.59 1.39 11.06
CA GLU A 101 -7.55 2.14 11.78
C GLU A 101 -6.15 1.91 11.19
N GLU A 102 -5.90 0.73 10.64
CA GLU A 102 -4.57 0.34 10.17
C GLU A 102 -4.06 1.22 9.03
N GLY A 103 -4.89 1.54 8.04
CA GLY A 103 -4.53 2.43 6.95
C GLY A 103 -4.05 3.79 7.45
N LYS A 104 -4.76 4.36 8.44
CA LYS A 104 -4.36 5.60 9.08
C LYS A 104 -3.04 5.47 9.83
N TYR A 105 -2.84 4.38 10.58
CA TYR A 105 -1.57 4.15 11.28
C TYR A 105 -0.39 3.98 10.35
N LEU A 106 -0.55 3.26 9.24
CA LEU A 106 0.48 3.13 8.22
C LEU A 106 0.89 4.48 7.65
N LEU A 107 -0.07 5.33 7.32
CA LEU A 107 0.19 6.67 6.82
C LEU A 107 0.90 7.55 7.86
N ILE A 108 0.53 7.44 9.14
CA ILE A 108 1.21 8.16 10.22
C ILE A 108 2.65 7.68 10.39
N GLN A 109 2.90 6.39 10.32
CA GLN A 109 4.24 5.82 10.44
C GLN A 109 5.16 6.25 9.29
N GLU A 110 4.64 6.24 8.05
CA GLU A 110 5.41 6.63 6.87
C GLU A 110 5.64 8.15 6.77
N PHE A 111 4.62 8.95 7.05
CA PHE A 111 4.65 10.40 6.78
C PHE A 111 4.86 11.27 8.04
N GLY A 112 4.77 10.68 9.22
CA GLY A 112 4.94 11.39 10.49
C GLY A 112 3.99 12.57 10.62
N LYS A 113 4.51 13.73 11.05
CA LYS A 113 3.71 14.96 11.26
C LYS A 113 3.01 15.50 10.01
N LYS A 114 3.41 15.06 8.81
CA LYS A 114 2.84 15.51 7.54
C LYS A 114 1.74 14.61 7.01
N TYR A 115 1.37 13.57 7.75
CA TYR A 115 0.39 12.56 7.29
C TYR A 115 -0.93 13.17 6.81
N GLY A 116 -1.41 14.23 7.45
CA GLY A 116 -2.69 14.86 7.08
C GLY A 116 -2.75 15.36 5.65
N ASN A 117 -1.66 15.95 5.14
CA ASN A 117 -1.60 16.39 3.75
C ASN A 117 -1.59 15.21 2.76
N TYR A 118 -0.83 14.16 3.06
CA TYR A 118 -0.81 12.95 2.25
C TYR A 118 -2.16 12.23 2.29
N PHE A 119 -2.78 12.14 3.46
CA PHE A 119 -4.12 11.57 3.62
C PHE A 119 -5.16 12.33 2.78
N SER A 120 -5.12 13.67 2.77
CA SER A 120 -6.03 14.49 1.96
C SER A 120 -5.85 14.24 0.46
N ILE A 121 -4.59 14.08 0.00
CA ILE A 121 -4.30 13.74 -1.39
C ILE A 121 -4.86 12.36 -1.75
N LEU A 122 -4.59 11.35 -0.93
CA LEU A 122 -5.06 9.98 -1.16
C LEU A 122 -6.59 9.90 -1.12
N SER A 123 -7.24 10.59 -0.18
CA SER A 123 -8.69 10.69 -0.11
C SER A 123 -9.30 11.37 -1.35
N ALA A 124 -8.63 12.38 -1.90
CA ALA A 124 -9.05 13.01 -3.14
C ALA A 124 -8.99 12.02 -4.31
N ILE A 125 -7.89 11.27 -4.45
CA ILE A 125 -7.71 10.26 -5.50
C ILE A 125 -8.75 9.14 -5.33
N ALA A 126 -8.94 8.61 -4.13
CA ALA A 126 -9.93 7.58 -3.82
C ALA A 126 -11.37 8.03 -4.14
N SER A 127 -11.65 9.34 -4.03
CA SER A 127 -12.94 9.93 -4.39
C SER A 127 -13.10 10.19 -5.90
N GLY A 128 -12.16 9.75 -6.74
CA GLY A 128 -12.19 9.92 -8.19
C GLY A 128 -11.61 11.24 -8.71
N ARG A 129 -11.12 12.14 -7.83
CA ARG A 129 -10.38 13.35 -8.22
C ARG A 129 -8.94 12.98 -8.52
N ASN A 130 -8.66 12.62 -9.76
CA ASN A 130 -7.43 11.96 -10.11
C ASN A 130 -6.49 12.77 -11.02
N THR A 131 -6.87 14.00 -11.38
CA THR A 131 -5.94 14.95 -12.01
C THR A 131 -5.34 15.89 -10.97
N MET A 132 -4.15 16.43 -11.25
CA MET A 132 -3.50 17.38 -10.33
C MET A 132 -4.39 18.56 -9.99
N ALA A 133 -5.13 19.10 -10.97
CA ALA A 133 -6.04 20.22 -10.77
C ALA A 133 -7.21 19.88 -9.86
N GLU A 134 -7.82 18.71 -10.01
CA GLU A 134 -8.91 18.24 -9.15
C GLU A 134 -8.45 17.94 -7.73
N ILE A 135 -7.27 17.33 -7.56
CA ILE A 135 -6.70 17.05 -6.24
C ILE A 135 -6.44 18.37 -5.49
N MET A 136 -5.91 19.38 -6.17
CA MET A 136 -5.63 20.70 -5.58
C MET A 136 -6.87 21.42 -5.09
N GLN A 137 -8.08 21.12 -5.58
CA GLN A 137 -9.30 21.74 -5.08
C GLN A 137 -9.64 21.37 -3.63
N GLY A 138 -9.12 20.23 -3.15
CA GLY A 138 -9.37 19.72 -1.80
C GLY A 138 -8.15 19.77 -0.86
N VAL A 139 -7.00 20.22 -1.34
CA VAL A 139 -5.74 20.20 -0.57
C VAL A 139 -5.08 21.57 -0.61
N SER A 140 -4.70 22.10 0.55
CA SER A 140 -4.02 23.39 0.65
C SER A 140 -2.55 23.31 0.20
N GLY A 141 -2.11 24.27 -0.61
CA GLY A 141 -0.72 24.43 -1.02
C GLY A 141 -0.33 23.66 -2.28
N SER A 142 0.97 23.69 -2.61
CA SER A 142 1.50 22.98 -3.78
C SER A 142 1.68 21.50 -3.48
N ILE A 143 1.03 20.64 -4.23
CA ILE A 143 1.02 19.16 -4.01
C ILE A 143 2.00 18.40 -4.92
N GLY A 144 2.67 19.09 -5.86
CA GLY A 144 3.54 18.40 -6.83
C GLY A 144 4.67 17.59 -6.18
N GLY A 145 5.29 18.14 -5.13
CA GLY A 145 6.32 17.44 -4.37
C GLY A 145 5.79 16.22 -3.60
N GLN A 146 4.57 16.32 -3.05
CA GLN A 146 3.93 15.22 -2.36
C GLN A 146 3.53 14.09 -3.33
N LEU A 147 2.94 14.44 -4.48
CA LEU A 147 2.59 13.46 -5.51
C LEU A 147 3.83 12.71 -6.01
N LYS A 148 4.92 13.43 -6.26
CA LYS A 148 6.19 12.81 -6.64
C LYS A 148 6.69 11.81 -5.59
N ARG A 149 6.66 12.17 -4.32
CA ARG A 149 7.06 11.27 -3.22
C ARG A 149 6.14 10.06 -3.11
N LEU A 150 4.82 10.25 -3.18
CA LEU A 150 3.85 9.15 -3.15
C LEU A 150 4.09 8.16 -4.29
N GLU A 151 4.51 8.64 -5.47
CA GLU A 151 4.84 7.81 -6.63
C GLU A 151 6.22 7.16 -6.52
N GLU A 152 7.28 7.97 -6.32
CA GLU A 152 8.67 7.52 -6.46
C GLU A 152 9.26 6.92 -5.17
N ASP A 153 8.98 7.56 -4.01
CA ASP A 153 9.59 7.14 -2.74
C ASP A 153 8.75 6.06 -2.04
N TYR A 154 7.43 6.18 -2.10
CA TYR A 154 6.50 5.31 -1.37
C TYR A 154 5.84 4.26 -2.24
N GLY A 155 5.69 4.48 -3.55
CA GLY A 155 5.00 3.57 -4.45
C GLY A 155 3.50 3.39 -4.16
N ILE A 156 2.90 4.34 -3.40
CA ILE A 156 1.49 4.28 -2.97
C ILE A 156 0.54 4.66 -4.10
N ILE A 157 0.98 5.56 -4.99
CA ILE A 157 0.21 5.97 -6.16
C ILE A 157 0.97 5.65 -7.44
N VAL A 158 0.24 5.52 -8.52
CA VAL A 158 0.77 5.35 -9.87
C VAL A 158 0.25 6.46 -10.76
N ARG A 159 1.16 7.03 -11.54
CA ARG A 159 0.84 8.04 -12.54
C ARG A 159 0.56 7.39 -13.89
N LYS A 160 -0.66 7.55 -14.40
CA LYS A 160 -1.09 7.04 -15.69
C LYS A 160 -1.15 8.15 -16.72
N ARG A 161 -0.67 7.85 -17.94
CA ARG A 161 -0.76 8.73 -19.09
C ARG A 161 -1.50 8.01 -20.22
N PRO A 162 -2.26 8.73 -21.06
CA PRO A 162 -2.80 8.15 -22.29
C PRO A 162 -1.65 7.61 -23.16
N ILE A 163 -1.84 6.44 -23.77
CA ILE A 163 -0.81 5.74 -24.56
C ILE A 163 -0.22 6.63 -25.68
N LEU A 164 -1.04 7.49 -26.28
CA LEU A 164 -0.63 8.39 -27.38
C LEU A 164 -0.24 9.80 -26.89
N ALA A 165 -0.18 10.04 -25.59
CA ALA A 165 0.19 11.34 -25.05
C ALA A 165 1.71 11.56 -25.15
N LYS A 166 2.12 12.77 -25.57
CA LYS A 166 3.54 13.19 -25.54
C LYS A 166 4.05 13.17 -24.09
N GLU A 167 5.36 12.95 -23.91
CA GLU A 167 5.97 12.90 -22.56
C GLU A 167 5.70 14.14 -21.71
N ALA A 168 5.62 15.31 -22.32
CA ALA A 168 5.30 16.58 -21.67
C ALA A 168 3.80 16.84 -21.48
N SER A 169 2.93 15.87 -21.80
CA SER A 169 1.48 16.04 -21.66
C SER A 169 1.07 16.23 -20.21
N GLN A 170 0.26 17.27 -19.96
CA GLN A 170 -0.34 17.52 -18.65
C GLN A 170 -1.55 16.61 -18.38
N ASN A 171 -2.00 15.81 -19.35
CA ASN A 171 -3.07 14.82 -19.19
C ASN A 171 -2.57 13.60 -18.41
N VAL A 172 -2.30 13.80 -17.15
CA VAL A 172 -1.84 12.77 -16.23
C VAL A 172 -2.93 12.51 -15.20
N ARG A 173 -3.16 11.24 -14.90
CA ARG A 173 -4.04 10.80 -13.82
C ARG A 173 -3.25 10.03 -12.78
N TYR A 174 -3.67 10.16 -11.55
CA TYR A 174 -3.10 9.46 -10.40
C TYR A 174 -4.12 8.45 -9.88
N ASP A 175 -3.69 7.22 -9.69
CA ASP A 175 -4.48 6.17 -9.06
C ASP A 175 -3.73 5.62 -7.86
N ILE A 176 -4.45 5.12 -6.86
CA ILE A 176 -3.87 4.40 -5.74
C ILE A 176 -3.37 3.05 -6.26
N ALA A 177 -2.10 2.76 -6.01
CA ALA A 177 -1.46 1.50 -6.41
C ALA A 177 -1.57 0.41 -5.33
N ASP A 178 -1.72 0.82 -4.08
CA ASP A 178 -1.90 -0.08 -2.94
C ASP A 178 -3.38 -0.44 -2.80
N ASN A 179 -3.69 -1.74 -2.82
CA ASN A 179 -5.08 -2.21 -2.75
C ASN A 179 -5.70 -2.08 -1.35
N PHE A 180 -4.88 -1.91 -0.31
CA PHE A 180 -5.36 -1.79 1.06
C PHE A 180 -5.70 -0.34 1.43
N LEU A 181 -5.01 0.65 0.87
CA LEU A 181 -5.21 2.08 1.10
C LEU A 181 -6.27 2.66 0.19
#